data_60d95e54da8408edefe8ceb377326e42
#
_entry.id   60d95e54da8408edefe8ceb377326e42
#
_cell.length_a   1.000
_cell.length_b   1.000
_cell.length_c   1.000
_cell.angle_alpha   90.00
_cell.angle_beta   90.00
_cell.angle_gamma   90.00
#
_symmetry.space_group_name_H-M   'P 1'
#
loop_
_entity.id
_entity.type
_entity.pdbx_description
1 polymer ?
#
loop_
_entity_poly.entity_id
_entity_poly.type
_entity_poly.pdbx_seq_one_letter_code
_entity_poly.pdbx_strand_id
1 'polypeptide(L)'
;MAHLAAATPNLTYALDTHTPWQRGFGYTEDSPDFQDVIRPGVLTFEAGALRLPDGPGLGVEIDRDALARLHEQYRTCGVRRRDDITHMRLVHPDWTGRRPRF
;
A
#
# COMPACT_ATOMS: atom_id res chain seq x y z
N MET A 1 -6.67 -0.25 -9.94
CA MET A 1 -8.10 -0.32 -9.55
C MET A 1 -8.82 0.99 -9.84
N ALA A 2 -8.37 2.17 -9.35
CA ALA A 2 -9.07 3.44 -9.52
C ALA A 2 -9.31 3.85 -10.99
N HIS A 3 -8.32 3.70 -11.87
CA HIS A 3 -8.46 3.97 -13.31
C HIS A 3 -9.47 3.04 -13.98
N LEU A 4 -9.48 1.76 -13.59
CA LEU A 4 -10.48 0.81 -14.09
C LEU A 4 -11.90 1.22 -13.66
N ALA A 5 -12.05 1.62 -12.40
CA ALA A 5 -13.33 2.10 -11.89
C ALA A 5 -13.83 3.32 -12.66
N ALA A 6 -12.97 4.31 -12.87
CA ALA A 6 -13.33 5.52 -13.63
C ALA A 6 -13.68 5.23 -15.09
N ALA A 7 -13.07 4.21 -15.69
CA ALA A 7 -13.36 3.78 -17.05
C ALA A 7 -14.59 2.85 -17.16
N THR A 8 -15.23 2.50 -16.04
CA THR A 8 -16.35 1.56 -16.01
C THR A 8 -17.66 2.28 -15.63
N PRO A 9 -18.49 2.71 -16.59
CA PRO A 9 -19.69 3.51 -16.32
C PRO A 9 -20.71 2.84 -15.38
N ASN A 10 -20.71 1.52 -15.34
CA ASN A 10 -21.66 0.73 -14.55
C ASN A 10 -21.15 0.39 -13.14
N LEU A 11 -20.00 0.90 -12.73
CA LEU A 11 -19.50 0.71 -11.38
C LEU A 11 -20.24 1.66 -10.43
N THR A 12 -21.26 1.14 -9.74
CA THR A 12 -22.14 1.93 -8.87
C THR A 12 -21.75 1.86 -7.40
N TYR A 13 -20.82 0.99 -7.02
CA TYR A 13 -20.37 0.82 -5.64
C TYR A 13 -19.00 1.46 -5.42
N ALA A 14 -18.76 1.89 -4.19
CA ALA A 14 -17.46 2.39 -3.77
C ALA A 14 -16.39 1.30 -3.87
N LEU A 15 -15.18 1.71 -4.26
CA LEU A 15 -14.01 0.83 -4.23
C LEU A 15 -13.39 0.80 -2.85
N ASP A 16 -12.99 -0.37 -2.41
CA ASP A 16 -12.15 -0.52 -1.24
C ASP A 16 -10.72 -0.04 -1.51
N THR A 17 -10.13 0.66 -0.56
CA THR A 17 -8.73 1.07 -0.59
C THR A 17 -8.12 1.01 0.79
N HIS A 18 -6.94 0.44 0.88
CA HIS A 18 -6.16 0.34 2.12
C HIS A 18 -5.18 1.51 2.29
N THR A 19 -5.00 2.35 1.27
CA THR A 19 -4.01 3.43 1.27
C THR A 19 -4.12 4.37 2.47
N PRO A 20 -5.31 4.88 2.87
CA PRO A 20 -5.43 5.74 4.04
C PRO A 20 -5.08 5.03 5.35
N TRP A 21 -5.36 3.73 5.44
CA TRP A 21 -5.10 2.95 6.64
C TRP A 21 -3.63 2.58 6.77
N GLN A 22 -2.96 2.31 5.67
CA GLN A 22 -1.51 2.09 5.68
C GLN A 22 -0.78 3.31 6.24
N ARG A 23 -1.23 4.52 5.88
CA ARG A 23 -0.74 5.76 6.46
C ARG A 23 -1.13 5.94 7.94
N GLY A 24 -2.32 5.48 8.35
CA GLY A 24 -2.86 5.62 9.70
C GLY A 24 -2.28 4.67 10.75
N PHE A 25 -1.65 3.57 10.37
CA PHE A 25 -1.04 2.60 11.27
C PHE A 25 0.39 2.97 11.71
N GLY A 26 0.71 4.25 11.84
CA GLY A 26 2.03 4.73 12.19
C GLY A 26 2.92 5.00 10.98
N TYR A 27 2.43 4.73 9.79
CA TYR A 27 3.07 5.07 8.52
C TYR A 27 2.46 6.38 8.01
N THR A 28 2.94 7.50 8.50
CA THR A 28 2.63 8.81 7.93
C THR A 28 3.66 9.17 6.87
N GLU A 29 3.37 10.15 6.01
CA GLU A 29 4.35 10.66 5.04
C GLU A 29 5.64 11.14 5.72
N ASP A 30 5.54 11.55 6.98
CA ASP A 30 6.66 11.97 7.82
C ASP A 30 7.33 10.81 8.57
N SER A 31 6.78 9.58 8.46
CA SER A 31 7.40 8.42 9.08
C SER A 31 8.64 7.99 8.29
N PRO A 32 9.81 7.83 8.95
CA PRO A 32 11.01 7.35 8.26
C PRO A 32 10.84 5.94 7.66
N ASP A 33 9.85 5.18 8.13
CA ASP A 33 9.55 3.84 7.64
C ASP A 33 8.54 3.86 6.49
N PHE A 34 7.87 5.00 6.23
CA PHE A 34 6.97 5.13 5.09
C PHE A 34 7.80 5.44 3.83
N GLN A 35 7.94 4.42 3.00
CA GLN A 35 8.60 4.56 1.71
C GLN A 35 7.67 4.06 0.62
N ASP A 36 7.33 4.94 -0.31
CA ASP A 36 6.60 4.60 -1.52
C ASP A 36 7.53 4.67 -2.72
N VAL A 37 7.24 3.89 -3.73
CA VAL A 37 7.97 3.89 -5.01
C VAL A 37 7.40 4.91 -5.99
N ILE A 38 6.30 5.54 -5.68
CA ILE A 38 5.73 6.65 -6.44
C ILE A 38 5.97 7.98 -5.72
N ARG A 39 6.20 9.03 -6.50
CA ARG A 39 6.37 10.36 -5.94
C ARG A 39 5.13 10.79 -5.15
N PRO A 40 5.31 11.45 -4.00
CA PRO A 40 4.20 11.87 -3.14
C PRO A 40 3.28 12.89 -3.83
N GLY A 41 2.06 13.00 -3.35
CA GLY A 41 1.09 14.00 -3.78
C GLY A 41 0.27 13.64 -5.02
N VAL A 42 0.52 12.49 -5.65
CA VAL A 42 -0.20 12.07 -6.87
C VAL A 42 -1.55 11.45 -6.56
N LEU A 43 -1.67 10.72 -5.46
CA LEU A 43 -2.91 10.10 -5.01
C LEU A 43 -3.50 10.90 -3.84
N THR A 44 -4.47 11.74 -4.13
CA THR A 44 -5.13 12.59 -3.13
C THR A 44 -6.57 12.17 -2.90
N PHE A 45 -7.00 12.24 -1.63
CA PHE A 45 -8.37 11.97 -1.24
C PHE A 45 -9.07 13.30 -0.95
N GLU A 46 -10.16 13.57 -1.68
CA GLU A 46 -10.97 14.76 -1.54
C GLU A 46 -12.44 14.35 -1.35
N ALA A 47 -13.08 14.85 -0.30
CA ALA A 47 -14.49 14.57 -0.01
C ALA A 47 -14.88 13.07 -0.06
N GLY A 48 -14.00 12.19 0.41
CA GLY A 48 -14.24 10.74 0.41
C GLY A 48 -14.00 10.04 -0.92
N ALA A 49 -13.49 10.74 -1.92
CA ALA A 49 -13.15 10.19 -3.23
C ALA A 49 -11.64 10.28 -3.51
N LEU A 50 -11.11 9.32 -4.25
CA LEU A 50 -9.76 9.37 -4.77
C LEU A 50 -9.75 10.13 -6.10
N ARG A 51 -9.01 11.24 -6.14
CA ARG A 51 -8.76 11.95 -7.40
C ARG A 51 -7.80 11.15 -8.27
N LEU A 52 -8.18 10.94 -9.51
CA LEU A 52 -7.28 10.31 -10.49
C LEU A 52 -6.28 11.33 -11.02
N PRO A 53 -5.02 10.94 -11.20
CA PRO A 53 -4.04 11.77 -11.90
C PRO A 53 -4.40 11.95 -13.37
N ASP A 54 -4.16 13.16 -13.91
CA ASP A 54 -4.46 13.53 -15.30
C ASP A 54 -3.28 13.25 -16.25
N GLY A 55 -2.16 12.73 -15.75
CA GLY A 55 -0.96 12.47 -16.56
C GLY A 55 -1.08 11.24 -17.48
N PRO A 56 -0.16 11.09 -18.44
CA PRO A 56 -0.14 9.95 -19.34
C PRO A 56 0.01 8.61 -18.58
N GLY A 57 -0.54 7.53 -19.13
CA GLY A 57 -0.52 6.22 -18.53
C GLY A 57 -1.32 6.17 -17.22
N LEU A 58 -0.70 5.84 -16.11
CA LEU A 58 -1.31 5.87 -14.78
C LEU A 58 -1.23 7.25 -14.10
N GLY A 59 -0.58 8.21 -14.75
CA GLY A 59 -0.39 9.56 -14.20
C GLY A 59 0.53 9.60 -12.97
N VAL A 60 1.38 8.61 -12.79
CA VAL A 60 2.32 8.53 -11.67
C VAL A 60 3.76 8.50 -12.16
N GLU A 61 4.66 9.05 -11.36
CA GLU A 61 6.10 8.97 -11.59
C GLU A 61 6.75 8.06 -10.55
N ILE A 62 7.66 7.21 -11.02
CA ILE A 62 8.44 6.35 -10.13
C ILE A 62 9.57 7.17 -9.50
N ASP A 63 9.66 7.13 -8.19
CA ASP A 63 10.83 7.56 -7.44
C ASP A 63 11.90 6.45 -7.53
N ARG A 64 12.86 6.63 -8.41
CA ARG A 64 13.92 5.64 -8.68
C ARG A 64 14.85 5.45 -7.48
N ASP A 65 15.07 6.49 -6.70
CA ASP A 65 15.91 6.43 -5.51
C ASP A 65 15.22 5.66 -4.39
N ALA A 66 13.93 5.91 -4.18
CA ALA A 66 13.11 5.12 -3.25
C ALA A 66 13.07 3.65 -3.68
N LEU A 67 12.85 3.38 -4.97
CA LEU A 67 12.86 2.01 -5.51
C LEU A 67 14.20 1.31 -5.28
N ALA A 68 15.33 1.99 -5.51
CA ALA A 68 16.65 1.42 -5.28
C ALA A 68 16.90 1.11 -3.81
N ARG A 69 16.50 2.00 -2.90
CA ARG A 69 16.60 1.77 -1.44
C ARG A 69 15.76 0.59 -0.99
N LEU A 70 14.50 0.51 -1.42
CA LEU A 70 13.61 -0.58 -1.08
C LEU A 70 14.07 -1.91 -1.67
N HIS A 71 14.63 -1.89 -2.89
CA HIS A 71 15.22 -3.09 -3.49
C HIS A 71 16.41 -3.60 -2.69
N GLU A 72 17.31 -2.73 -2.24
CA GLU A 72 18.43 -3.12 -1.39
C GLU A 72 17.96 -3.64 -0.03
N GLN A 73 16.96 -3.02 0.57
CA GLN A 73 16.33 -3.52 1.80
C GLN A 73 15.75 -4.93 1.58
N TYR A 74 15.06 -5.17 0.47
CA TYR A 74 14.56 -6.51 0.12
C TYR A 74 15.70 -7.53 -0.04
N ARG A 75 16.82 -7.14 -0.66
CA ARG A 75 17.97 -8.03 -0.83
C ARG A 75 18.61 -8.44 0.50
N THR A 76 18.65 -7.52 1.45
CA THR A 76 19.39 -7.68 2.72
C THR A 76 18.53 -8.20 3.86
N CYS A 77 17.20 -8.00 3.85
CA CYS A 77 16.32 -8.40 4.95
C CYS A 77 16.21 -9.92 5.18
N GLY A 78 16.68 -10.75 4.23
CA GLY A 78 16.63 -12.21 4.35
C GLY A 78 15.22 -12.84 4.22
N VAL A 79 14.16 -12.04 4.26
CA VAL A 79 12.78 -12.51 4.14
C VAL A 79 12.42 -12.65 2.66
N ARG A 80 12.18 -13.89 2.21
CA ARG A 80 11.86 -14.20 0.80
C ARG A 80 10.40 -14.58 0.57
N ARG A 81 9.66 -14.87 1.62
CA ARG A 81 8.24 -15.22 1.56
C ARG A 81 7.51 -14.49 2.66
N ARG A 82 6.30 -14.06 2.36
CA ARG A 82 5.38 -13.57 3.38
C ARG A 82 4.97 -14.75 4.25
N ASP A 83 5.28 -14.65 5.54
CA ASP A 83 4.83 -15.59 6.56
C ASP A 83 4.18 -14.79 7.69
N ASP A 84 2.87 -14.65 7.58
CA ASP A 84 2.08 -13.89 8.55
C ASP A 84 2.12 -14.53 9.95
N ILE A 85 2.31 -15.86 10.03
CA ILE A 85 2.42 -16.58 11.31
C ILE A 85 3.70 -16.20 12.04
N THR A 86 4.81 -16.26 11.35
CA THR A 86 6.10 -15.86 11.93
C THR A 86 6.07 -14.38 12.32
N HIS A 87 5.50 -13.52 11.48
CA HIS A 87 5.39 -12.08 11.77
C HIS A 87 4.53 -11.81 13.00
N MET A 88 3.37 -12.46 13.10
CA MET A 88 2.49 -12.32 14.27
C MET A 88 3.14 -12.83 15.56
N ARG A 89 3.95 -13.87 15.49
CA ARG A 89 4.67 -14.41 16.66
C ARG A 89 5.79 -13.49 17.17
N LEU A 90 6.30 -12.59 16.38
CA LEU A 90 7.22 -11.54 16.84
C LEU A 90 6.53 -10.59 17.83
N VAL A 91 5.22 -10.35 17.64
CA VAL A 91 4.41 -9.45 18.49
C VAL A 91 3.62 -10.23 19.54
N HIS A 92 3.14 -11.41 19.17
CA HIS A 92 2.35 -12.32 20.01
C HIS A 92 2.93 -13.74 19.94
N PRO A 93 3.90 -14.10 20.80
CA PRO A 93 4.62 -15.37 20.71
C PRO A 93 3.73 -16.62 20.69
N ASP A 94 2.61 -16.57 21.40
CA ASP A 94 1.66 -17.70 21.52
C ASP A 94 0.61 -17.75 20.39
N TRP A 95 0.74 -16.90 19.39
CA TRP A 95 -0.25 -16.85 18.33
C TRP A 95 -0.23 -18.12 17.46
N THR A 96 -1.40 -18.75 17.31
CA THR A 96 -1.52 -20.08 16.67
C THR A 96 -2.05 -20.06 15.23
N GLY A 97 -2.43 -18.91 14.69
CA GLY A 97 -2.89 -18.77 13.30
C GLY A 97 -4.13 -19.58 12.94
N ARG A 98 -4.96 -19.89 13.92
CA ARG A 98 -6.20 -20.63 13.66
C ARG A 98 -7.17 -19.76 12.90
N ARG A 99 -7.58 -20.23 11.72
CA ARG A 99 -8.68 -19.59 10.98
C ARG A 99 -10.00 -19.96 11.64
N PRO A 100 -10.96 -19.00 11.78
CA PRO A 100 -12.32 -19.34 12.16
C PRO A 100 -12.85 -20.39 11.17
N ARG A 101 -13.46 -21.43 11.67
CA ARG A 101 -14.25 -22.35 10.85
C ARG A 101 -15.70 -21.92 10.99
N PHE A 102 -16.26 -21.47 9.89
CA PHE A 102 -17.68 -21.19 9.79
C PHE A 102 -18.42 -22.49 9.49
#